data_0212ed8ac4dba066b3d2229399c76208
#
_entry.id   0212ed8ac4dba066b3d2229399c76208
#
_cell.length_a   1.000
_cell.length_b   1.000
_cell.length_c   1.000
_cell.angle_alpha   90.00
_cell.angle_beta   90.00
_cell.angle_gamma   90.00
#
_symmetry.space_group_name_H-M   'P 1'
#
loop_
_entity.id
_entity.type
_entity.pdbx_description
1 polymer ?
#
loop_
_entity_poly.entity_id
_entity_poly.type
_entity_poly.pdbx_seq_one_letter_code
_entity_poly.pdbx_strand_id
1 'polypeptide(L)'
;KANSAIVHSGIDCKTGTLMAQMNIRGNEMMDELSKQLDFEFRRNGSLIVCFSEDDMPRLKELYNQGIANGVPGLEILDSKKAHEMEPNLSDEVVAAIYCPTGGIVCPFGMNIAFAENAAANGVEFLFNTEVKEIQKEQTGYILITQNGEIHARCVVNAAGVYADVFHNMVSENKIHITPRRGEYELLDRAAGGIVDKTIFQLPGKYGKGVLVTPTVHGNILIGPTADDHDDKDGTNTTRAGLAHVTTSGTRSVPSLPMRQVITSFAGNRAHEDGHEFIIEELKDAPFFVDCAGIESPGLSSAPAIGERVAAIVERLFKPSKNADFIETRKGILNPKKLSEDEYKELIKEKPEYGNIICRCEMITEGEIMDAVNRPLGAKSL
;
A
#
# COMPACT_ATOMS: atom_id res chain seq x y z
N LYS A 1 5.73 5.98 -1.62
CA LYS A 1 5.80 6.50 -0.24
C LYS A 1 4.40 6.83 0.31
N ALA A 2 3.64 7.71 -0.36
CA ALA A 2 2.38 8.24 0.12
C ALA A 2 1.23 7.30 -0.21
N ASN A 3 0.61 6.71 0.79
CA ASN A 3 -0.59 5.87 0.68
C ASN A 3 -1.29 5.77 2.05
N SER A 4 -2.47 5.15 2.08
CA SER A 4 -3.27 4.99 3.30
C SER A 4 -2.79 3.86 4.22
N ALA A 5 -1.80 3.07 3.82
CA ALA A 5 -1.31 1.91 4.59
C ALA A 5 -2.38 0.83 4.87
N ILE A 6 -3.39 0.73 4.03
CA ILE A 6 -4.55 -0.17 4.20
C ILE A 6 -4.40 -1.42 3.35
N VAL A 7 -4.69 -2.56 3.96
CA VAL A 7 -4.95 -3.82 3.28
C VAL A 7 -6.46 -3.93 3.10
N HIS A 8 -6.93 -3.60 1.90
CA HIS A 8 -8.35 -3.59 1.55
C HIS A 8 -8.94 -4.99 1.51
N SER A 9 -10.19 -5.13 1.94
CA SER A 9 -10.92 -6.40 1.94
C SER A 9 -11.33 -6.91 0.55
N GLY A 10 -11.40 -6.03 -0.45
CA GLY A 10 -11.86 -6.37 -1.81
C GLY A 10 -13.35 -6.06 -2.07
N ILE A 11 -14.05 -5.50 -1.11
CA ILE A 11 -15.50 -5.25 -1.20
C ILE A 11 -15.88 -4.26 -2.32
N ASP A 12 -15.04 -3.25 -2.56
CA ASP A 12 -15.33 -2.12 -3.43
C ASP A 12 -14.79 -2.24 -4.86
N CYS A 13 -14.07 -3.32 -5.17
CA CYS A 13 -13.66 -3.61 -6.55
C CYS A 13 -14.82 -4.18 -7.35
N LYS A 14 -14.96 -3.75 -8.60
CA LYS A 14 -15.99 -4.29 -9.50
C LYS A 14 -15.80 -5.79 -9.69
N THR A 15 -16.87 -6.54 -9.50
CA THR A 15 -16.85 -8.01 -9.60
C THR A 15 -16.37 -8.47 -10.99
N GLY A 16 -15.50 -9.47 -11.00
CA GLY A 16 -14.97 -10.11 -12.21
C GLY A 16 -13.75 -9.39 -12.81
N THR A 17 -13.35 -8.23 -12.31
CA THR A 17 -12.17 -7.49 -12.76
C THR A 17 -10.87 -8.13 -12.25
N LEU A 18 -9.77 -7.82 -12.94
CA LEU A 18 -8.44 -8.23 -12.50
C LEU A 18 -8.08 -7.53 -11.17
N MET A 19 -8.47 -6.27 -11.02
CA MET A 19 -8.32 -5.51 -9.78
C MET A 19 -8.95 -6.24 -8.58
N ALA A 20 -10.18 -6.76 -8.72
CA ALA A 20 -10.85 -7.52 -7.67
C ALA A 20 -10.08 -8.81 -7.33
N GLN A 21 -9.67 -9.58 -8.36
CA GLN A 21 -8.93 -10.83 -8.18
C GLN A 21 -7.60 -10.59 -7.45
N MET A 22 -6.82 -9.60 -7.88
CA MET A 22 -5.53 -9.26 -7.27
C MET A 22 -5.68 -8.76 -5.84
N ASN A 23 -6.73 -7.98 -5.56
CA ASN A 23 -6.95 -7.49 -4.20
C ASN A 23 -7.35 -8.60 -3.23
N ILE A 24 -8.27 -9.49 -3.60
CA ILE A 24 -8.67 -10.63 -2.76
C ILE A 24 -7.45 -11.52 -2.49
N ARG A 25 -6.77 -11.94 -3.54
CA ARG A 25 -5.59 -12.81 -3.40
C ARG A 25 -4.47 -12.15 -2.58
N GLY A 26 -4.17 -10.88 -2.84
CA GLY A 26 -3.14 -10.15 -2.08
C GLY A 26 -3.51 -9.96 -0.61
N ASN A 27 -4.81 -9.74 -0.31
CA ASN A 27 -5.30 -9.68 1.06
C ASN A 27 -5.11 -11.02 1.80
N GLU A 28 -5.40 -12.15 1.16
CA GLU A 28 -5.20 -13.50 1.73
C GLU A 28 -3.74 -13.78 2.09
N MET A 29 -2.79 -13.27 1.29
CA MET A 29 -1.36 -13.51 1.47
C MET A 29 -0.75 -12.75 2.65
N MET A 30 -1.40 -11.66 3.14
CA MET A 30 -0.76 -10.71 4.07
C MET A 30 -0.36 -11.32 5.41
N ASP A 31 -1.18 -12.20 5.99
CA ASP A 31 -0.89 -12.79 7.31
C ASP A 31 0.36 -13.66 7.29
N GLU A 32 0.55 -14.42 6.23
CA GLU A 32 1.72 -15.27 6.07
C GLU A 32 2.96 -14.46 5.72
N LEU A 33 2.87 -13.60 4.71
CA LEU A 33 3.99 -12.76 4.26
C LEU A 33 4.51 -11.83 5.34
N SER A 34 3.62 -11.27 6.17
CA SER A 34 4.04 -10.40 7.28
C SER A 34 4.89 -11.15 8.30
N LYS A 35 4.62 -12.45 8.54
CA LYS A 35 5.40 -13.32 9.43
C LYS A 35 6.69 -13.80 8.78
N GLN A 36 6.63 -14.23 7.53
CA GLN A 36 7.80 -14.72 6.78
C GLN A 36 8.85 -13.63 6.57
N LEU A 37 8.41 -12.41 6.26
CA LEU A 37 9.28 -11.29 5.93
C LEU A 37 9.44 -10.28 7.07
N ASP A 38 8.80 -10.54 8.21
CA ASP A 38 8.91 -9.75 9.44
C ASP A 38 8.69 -8.24 9.20
N PHE A 39 7.48 -7.90 8.79
CA PHE A 39 7.00 -6.52 8.70
C PHE A 39 5.69 -6.32 9.46
N GLU A 40 5.45 -5.11 9.93
CA GLU A 40 4.30 -4.83 10.79
C GLU A 40 2.99 -4.79 9.98
N PHE A 41 2.07 -5.66 10.36
CA PHE A 41 0.72 -5.81 9.82
C PHE A 41 -0.26 -6.15 10.94
N ARG A 42 -1.49 -5.62 10.84
CA ARG A 42 -2.57 -5.92 11.79
C ARG A 42 -3.90 -6.04 11.07
N ARG A 43 -4.62 -7.12 11.30
CA ARG A 43 -6.03 -7.27 10.91
C ARG A 43 -6.90 -6.53 11.92
N ASN A 44 -7.17 -5.26 11.67
CA ASN A 44 -8.03 -4.45 12.54
C ASN A 44 -9.49 -4.42 12.06
N GLY A 45 -9.79 -4.89 10.86
CA GLY A 45 -11.08 -4.77 10.22
C GLY A 45 -11.38 -3.36 9.73
N SER A 46 -12.46 -3.23 8.97
CA SER A 46 -12.95 -1.93 8.52
C SER A 46 -14.46 -1.82 8.60
N LEU A 47 -14.94 -0.59 8.77
CA LEU A 47 -16.35 -0.21 8.72
C LEU A 47 -16.58 0.73 7.55
N ILE A 48 -17.58 0.45 6.72
CA ILE A 48 -18.05 1.37 5.69
C ILE A 48 -19.36 1.97 6.19
N VAL A 49 -19.30 3.22 6.65
CA VAL A 49 -20.41 3.88 7.31
C VAL A 49 -21.39 4.53 6.33
N CYS A 50 -22.66 4.46 6.67
CA CYS A 50 -23.79 5.07 5.96
C CYS A 50 -24.43 6.12 6.87
N PHE A 51 -24.66 7.33 6.35
CA PHE A 51 -25.17 8.49 7.11
C PHE A 51 -26.65 8.78 6.85
N SER A 52 -27.31 8.02 5.97
CA SER A 52 -28.70 8.27 5.60
C SER A 52 -29.43 6.97 5.29
N GLU A 53 -30.68 6.86 5.73
CA GLU A 53 -31.55 5.77 5.31
C GLU A 53 -31.75 5.74 3.79
N ASP A 54 -31.69 6.88 3.12
CA ASP A 54 -31.79 6.98 1.66
C ASP A 54 -30.61 6.31 0.94
N ASP A 55 -29.44 6.18 1.59
CA ASP A 55 -28.25 5.51 1.06
C ASP A 55 -28.20 4.00 1.35
N MET A 56 -29.16 3.45 2.12
CA MET A 56 -29.22 2.02 2.44
C MET A 56 -29.27 1.09 1.21
N PRO A 57 -29.95 1.44 0.10
CA PRO A 57 -29.87 0.63 -1.12
C PRO A 57 -28.45 0.49 -1.64
N ARG A 58 -27.68 1.58 -1.67
CA ARG A 58 -26.25 1.58 -2.11
C ARG A 58 -25.37 0.78 -1.16
N LEU A 59 -25.61 0.87 0.14
CA LEU A 59 -24.91 0.05 1.13
C LEU A 59 -25.13 -1.44 0.84
N LYS A 60 -26.38 -1.84 0.56
CA LYS A 60 -26.72 -3.23 0.23
C LYS A 60 -26.12 -3.68 -1.11
N GLU A 61 -26.09 -2.81 -2.11
CA GLU A 61 -25.42 -3.09 -3.39
C GLU A 61 -23.92 -3.37 -3.18
N LEU A 62 -23.26 -2.53 -2.39
CA LEU A 62 -21.84 -2.72 -2.06
C LEU A 62 -21.60 -4.01 -1.25
N TYR A 63 -22.48 -4.31 -0.29
CA TYR A 63 -22.44 -5.57 0.45
C TYR A 63 -22.55 -6.78 -0.49
N ASN A 64 -23.54 -6.78 -1.39
CA ASN A 64 -23.74 -7.86 -2.36
C ASN A 64 -22.55 -7.99 -3.32
N GLN A 65 -21.94 -6.88 -3.74
CA GLN A 65 -20.70 -6.89 -4.52
C GLN A 65 -19.57 -7.56 -3.75
N GLY A 66 -19.40 -7.25 -2.47
CA GLY A 66 -18.40 -7.89 -1.62
C GLY A 66 -18.61 -9.40 -1.48
N ILE A 67 -19.87 -9.84 -1.32
CA ILE A 67 -20.22 -11.28 -1.33
C ILE A 67 -19.87 -11.92 -2.68
N ALA A 68 -20.22 -11.26 -3.80
CA ALA A 68 -19.90 -11.74 -5.14
C ALA A 68 -18.40 -11.81 -5.42
N ASN A 69 -17.61 -10.94 -4.79
CA ASN A 69 -16.14 -10.94 -4.83
C ASN A 69 -15.52 -12.02 -3.93
N GLY A 70 -16.32 -12.68 -3.08
CA GLY A 70 -15.84 -13.72 -2.17
C GLY A 70 -15.22 -13.17 -0.87
N VAL A 71 -15.48 -11.91 -0.48
CA VAL A 71 -15.00 -11.35 0.79
C VAL A 71 -15.68 -12.07 1.96
N PRO A 72 -14.90 -12.76 2.84
CA PRO A 72 -15.50 -13.53 3.92
C PRO A 72 -15.93 -12.66 5.10
N GLY A 73 -16.98 -13.09 5.82
CA GLY A 73 -17.36 -12.54 7.11
C GLY A 73 -17.97 -11.14 7.05
N LEU A 74 -18.44 -10.67 5.88
CA LEU A 74 -19.13 -9.38 5.77
C LEU A 74 -20.44 -9.39 6.58
N GLU A 75 -20.70 -8.30 7.31
CA GLU A 75 -21.91 -8.10 8.07
C GLU A 75 -22.44 -6.68 7.87
N ILE A 76 -23.77 -6.53 7.68
CA ILE A 76 -24.42 -5.22 7.78
C ILE A 76 -24.82 -5.01 9.24
N LEU A 77 -24.27 -3.97 9.83
CA LEU A 77 -24.53 -3.55 11.21
C LEU A 77 -25.56 -2.43 11.22
N ASP A 78 -26.48 -2.46 12.19
CA ASP A 78 -27.28 -1.30 12.56
C ASP A 78 -26.41 -0.26 13.29
N SER A 79 -26.98 0.94 13.51
CA SER A 79 -26.29 2.03 14.21
C SER A 79 -25.76 1.61 15.58
N LYS A 80 -26.55 0.84 16.36
CA LYS A 80 -26.18 0.42 17.70
C LYS A 80 -24.93 -0.47 17.68
N LYS A 81 -24.92 -1.52 16.86
CA LYS A 81 -23.78 -2.43 16.73
C LYS A 81 -22.55 -1.73 16.17
N ALA A 82 -22.72 -0.79 15.23
CA ALA A 82 -21.61 0.00 14.70
C ALA A 82 -20.94 0.83 15.81
N HIS A 83 -21.72 1.48 16.70
CA HIS A 83 -21.20 2.23 17.84
C HIS A 83 -20.65 1.34 18.96
N GLU A 84 -21.19 0.14 19.16
CA GLU A 84 -20.59 -0.85 20.08
C GLU A 84 -19.18 -1.24 19.61
N MET A 85 -18.96 -1.31 18.31
CA MET A 85 -17.66 -1.66 17.71
C MET A 85 -16.69 -0.47 17.65
N GLU A 86 -17.20 0.73 17.37
CA GLU A 86 -16.47 2.00 17.31
C GLU A 86 -17.24 3.13 18.00
N PRO A 87 -17.02 3.33 19.30
CA PRO A 87 -17.82 4.27 20.10
C PRO A 87 -17.70 5.75 19.69
N ASN A 88 -16.65 6.11 18.96
CA ASN A 88 -16.40 7.48 18.52
C ASN A 88 -16.96 7.81 17.12
N LEU A 89 -17.76 6.92 16.53
CA LEU A 89 -18.50 7.22 15.31
C LEU A 89 -19.47 8.38 15.53
N SER A 90 -19.74 9.10 14.46
CA SER A 90 -20.79 10.16 14.45
C SER A 90 -22.16 9.56 14.73
N ASP A 91 -22.98 10.28 15.52
CA ASP A 91 -24.40 9.94 15.78
C ASP A 91 -25.24 9.94 14.49
N GLU A 92 -24.73 10.53 13.39
CA GLU A 92 -25.38 10.49 12.06
C GLU A 92 -25.28 9.08 11.41
N VAL A 93 -24.47 8.17 11.91
CA VAL A 93 -24.28 6.84 11.33
C VAL A 93 -25.52 5.99 11.59
N VAL A 94 -26.26 5.66 10.54
CA VAL A 94 -27.48 4.84 10.60
C VAL A 94 -27.20 3.34 10.44
N ALA A 95 -26.15 3.00 9.68
CA ALA A 95 -25.71 1.62 9.45
C ALA A 95 -24.24 1.58 9.01
N ALA A 96 -23.65 0.39 9.03
CA ALA A 96 -22.31 0.17 8.48
C ALA A 96 -22.19 -1.25 7.88
N ILE A 97 -21.24 -1.44 6.95
CA ILE A 97 -20.74 -2.77 6.59
C ILE A 97 -19.47 -3.03 7.37
N TYR A 98 -19.43 -4.10 8.11
CA TYR A 98 -18.19 -4.60 8.73
C TYR A 98 -17.47 -5.56 7.80
N CYS A 99 -16.19 -5.31 7.58
CA CYS A 99 -15.28 -6.12 6.77
C CYS A 99 -14.13 -6.63 7.66
N PRO A 100 -14.22 -7.85 8.21
CA PRO A 100 -13.23 -8.37 9.16
C PRO A 100 -11.84 -8.59 8.53
N THR A 101 -11.77 -8.81 7.23
CA THR A 101 -10.51 -9.04 6.50
C THR A 101 -9.74 -7.77 6.15
N GLY A 102 -10.30 -6.60 6.45
CA GLY A 102 -9.56 -5.34 6.36
C GLY A 102 -8.38 -5.31 7.33
N GLY A 103 -7.31 -4.62 6.94
CA GLY A 103 -6.12 -4.52 7.78
C GLY A 103 -5.32 -3.25 7.52
N ILE A 104 -4.31 -3.03 8.37
CA ILE A 104 -3.33 -1.96 8.23
C ILE A 104 -1.92 -2.54 8.25
N VAL A 105 -1.02 -1.91 7.51
CA VAL A 105 0.36 -2.38 7.33
C VAL A 105 1.34 -1.22 7.42
N CYS A 106 2.59 -1.47 7.82
CA CYS A 106 3.66 -0.50 7.58
C CYS A 106 4.08 -0.56 6.10
N PRO A 107 3.72 0.42 5.24
CA PRO A 107 4.05 0.34 3.82
C PRO A 107 5.55 0.44 3.56
N PHE A 108 6.29 1.14 4.42
CA PHE A 108 7.74 1.22 4.36
C PHE A 108 8.36 -0.13 4.73
N GLY A 109 7.96 -0.71 5.87
CA GLY A 109 8.44 -2.01 6.34
C GLY A 109 8.15 -3.11 5.33
N MET A 110 6.94 -3.16 4.78
CA MET A 110 6.55 -4.11 3.73
C MET A 110 7.43 -3.95 2.48
N ASN A 111 7.60 -2.73 1.96
CA ASN A 111 8.41 -2.48 0.76
C ASN A 111 9.88 -2.87 0.97
N ILE A 112 10.47 -2.48 2.11
CA ILE A 112 11.85 -2.84 2.46
C ILE A 112 12.00 -4.35 2.61
N ALA A 113 11.01 -5.02 3.24
CA ALA A 113 11.04 -6.46 3.44
C ALA A 113 11.07 -7.25 2.14
N PHE A 114 10.22 -6.89 1.17
CA PHE A 114 10.24 -7.49 -0.16
C PHE A 114 11.55 -7.22 -0.89
N ALA A 115 12.04 -5.98 -0.85
CA ALA A 115 13.29 -5.60 -1.52
C ALA A 115 14.50 -6.33 -0.93
N GLU A 116 14.63 -6.41 0.39
CA GLU A 116 15.73 -7.13 1.04
C GLU A 116 15.67 -8.64 0.81
N ASN A 117 14.47 -9.24 0.81
CA ASN A 117 14.33 -10.65 0.48
C ASN A 117 14.70 -10.92 -0.98
N ALA A 118 14.30 -10.04 -1.91
CA ALA A 118 14.71 -10.14 -3.31
C ALA A 118 16.24 -10.01 -3.47
N ALA A 119 16.88 -9.06 -2.78
CA ALA A 119 18.34 -8.89 -2.79
C ALA A 119 19.06 -10.12 -2.21
N ALA A 120 18.54 -10.72 -1.13
CA ALA A 120 19.08 -11.96 -0.56
C ALA A 120 19.00 -13.15 -1.52
N ASN A 121 18.06 -13.10 -2.47
CA ASN A 121 17.88 -14.10 -3.52
C ASN A 121 18.55 -13.71 -4.86
N GLY A 122 19.45 -12.73 -4.84
CA GLY A 122 20.32 -12.39 -5.98
C GLY A 122 19.76 -11.31 -6.92
N VAL A 123 18.69 -10.61 -6.54
CA VAL A 123 18.21 -9.45 -7.30
C VAL A 123 19.15 -8.28 -7.10
N GLU A 124 19.63 -7.70 -8.18
CA GLU A 124 20.46 -6.50 -8.18
C GLU A 124 19.59 -5.23 -8.22
N PHE A 125 19.88 -4.27 -7.35
CA PHE A 125 19.20 -2.99 -7.26
C PHE A 125 20.11 -1.86 -7.78
N LEU A 126 19.76 -1.27 -8.90
CA LEU A 126 20.48 -0.14 -9.49
C LEU A 126 19.80 1.17 -9.06
N PHE A 127 20.18 1.68 -7.90
CA PHE A 127 19.70 2.97 -7.41
C PHE A 127 20.25 4.14 -8.23
N ASN A 128 19.51 5.26 -8.24
CA ASN A 128 19.86 6.45 -9.02
C ASN A 128 20.13 6.12 -10.50
N THR A 129 19.34 5.19 -11.05
CA THR A 129 19.46 4.73 -12.44
C THR A 129 18.11 4.90 -13.12
N GLU A 130 17.87 6.10 -13.62
CA GLU A 130 16.63 6.44 -14.31
C GLU A 130 16.67 5.93 -15.75
N VAL A 131 15.68 5.13 -16.13
CA VAL A 131 15.46 4.74 -17.53
C VAL A 131 14.87 5.93 -18.28
N LYS A 132 15.50 6.34 -19.36
CA LYS A 132 15.09 7.46 -20.22
C LYS A 132 14.33 7.01 -21.46
N GLU A 133 14.75 5.88 -22.03
CA GLU A 133 14.22 5.33 -23.27
C GLU A 133 14.32 3.81 -23.24
N ILE A 134 13.39 3.15 -23.92
CA ILE A 134 13.40 1.70 -24.13
C ILE A 134 13.33 1.44 -25.63
N GLN A 135 14.34 0.74 -26.14
CA GLN A 135 14.43 0.37 -27.55
C GLN A 135 14.23 -1.13 -27.72
N LYS A 136 13.46 -1.53 -28.73
CA LYS A 136 13.28 -2.95 -29.09
C LYS A 136 14.50 -3.48 -29.84
N GLU A 137 14.94 -4.68 -29.47
CA GLU A 137 15.92 -5.49 -30.21
C GLU A 137 15.28 -6.75 -30.77
N GLN A 138 16.02 -7.53 -31.54
CA GLN A 138 15.52 -8.81 -32.10
C GLN A 138 15.17 -9.82 -31.00
N THR A 139 15.86 -9.81 -29.87
CA THR A 139 15.74 -10.79 -28.79
C THR A 139 15.60 -10.15 -27.40
N GLY A 140 15.01 -8.98 -27.32
CA GLY A 140 14.84 -8.26 -26.04
C GLY A 140 14.76 -6.76 -26.20
N TYR A 141 15.38 -6.06 -25.25
CA TYR A 141 15.29 -4.60 -25.12
C TYR A 141 16.62 -4.00 -24.69
N ILE A 142 16.89 -2.78 -25.14
CA ILE A 142 17.92 -1.89 -24.56
C ILE A 142 17.21 -0.82 -23.75
N LEU A 143 17.57 -0.69 -22.50
CA LEU A 143 17.15 0.38 -21.62
C LEU A 143 18.24 1.42 -21.57
N ILE A 144 17.98 2.62 -22.09
CA ILE A 144 18.90 3.74 -22.05
C ILE A 144 18.72 4.44 -20.70
N THR A 145 19.79 4.50 -19.93
CA THR A 145 19.82 5.16 -18.63
C THR A 145 20.85 6.28 -18.61
N GLN A 146 20.80 7.13 -17.59
CA GLN A 146 21.84 8.15 -17.37
C GLN A 146 23.22 7.55 -17.07
N ASN A 147 23.27 6.26 -16.68
CA ASN A 147 24.51 5.57 -16.28
C ASN A 147 25.02 4.60 -17.37
N GLY A 148 24.39 4.57 -18.54
CA GLY A 148 24.72 3.67 -19.65
C GLY A 148 23.53 2.82 -20.09
N GLU A 149 23.80 1.83 -20.94
CA GLU A 149 22.81 0.93 -21.53
C GLU A 149 22.70 -0.37 -20.72
N ILE A 150 21.46 -0.87 -20.61
CA ILE A 150 21.16 -2.17 -19.99
C ILE A 150 20.44 -3.03 -21.02
N HIS A 151 21.05 -4.16 -21.39
CA HIS A 151 20.43 -5.14 -22.29
C HIS A 151 19.62 -6.16 -21.48
N ALA A 152 18.33 -6.29 -21.80
CA ALA A 152 17.41 -7.15 -21.09
C ALA A 152 16.63 -8.05 -22.06
N ARG A 153 16.52 -9.35 -21.74
CA ARG A 153 15.68 -10.29 -22.49
C ARG A 153 14.19 -10.07 -22.22
N CYS A 154 13.86 -9.53 -21.06
CA CYS A 154 12.50 -9.23 -20.63
C CYS A 154 12.50 -7.95 -19.81
N VAL A 155 11.47 -7.15 -19.98
CA VAL A 155 11.24 -5.94 -19.17
C VAL A 155 9.91 -6.08 -18.46
N VAL A 156 9.88 -5.77 -17.17
CA VAL A 156 8.65 -5.59 -16.38
C VAL A 156 8.51 -4.11 -16.08
N ASN A 157 7.52 -3.48 -16.66
CA ASN A 157 7.21 -2.07 -16.46
C ASN A 157 6.33 -1.89 -15.22
N ALA A 158 6.92 -1.51 -14.11
CA ALA A 158 6.22 -1.19 -12.86
C ALA A 158 6.45 0.28 -12.44
N ALA A 159 6.46 1.19 -13.43
CA ALA A 159 6.86 2.59 -13.24
C ALA A 159 5.76 3.50 -12.65
N GLY A 160 4.66 2.94 -12.12
CA GLY A 160 3.60 3.70 -11.46
C GLY A 160 2.95 4.72 -12.39
N VAL A 161 2.93 5.98 -11.98
CA VAL A 161 2.34 7.07 -12.80
C VAL A 161 3.05 7.30 -14.14
N TYR A 162 4.24 6.75 -14.33
CA TYR A 162 5.02 6.82 -15.57
C TYR A 162 4.92 5.54 -16.42
N ALA A 163 4.10 4.56 -16.03
CA ALA A 163 4.03 3.30 -16.76
C ALA A 163 3.53 3.47 -18.20
N ASP A 164 2.65 4.43 -18.46
CA ASP A 164 2.20 4.79 -19.80
C ASP A 164 3.33 5.32 -20.69
N VAL A 165 4.28 6.06 -20.13
CA VAL A 165 5.43 6.58 -20.86
C VAL A 165 6.25 5.44 -21.46
N PHE A 166 6.59 4.43 -20.66
CA PHE A 166 7.39 3.29 -21.10
C PHE A 166 6.60 2.32 -21.97
N HIS A 167 5.32 2.08 -21.63
CA HIS A 167 4.41 1.32 -22.49
C HIS A 167 4.37 1.93 -23.89
N ASN A 168 4.16 3.25 -23.96
CA ASN A 168 4.00 3.99 -25.22
C ASN A 168 5.30 4.09 -26.05
N MET A 169 6.48 3.77 -25.48
CA MET A 169 7.72 3.65 -26.25
C MET A 169 7.76 2.37 -27.08
N VAL A 170 7.13 1.31 -26.60
CA VAL A 170 7.27 -0.03 -27.18
C VAL A 170 6.00 -0.60 -27.81
N SER A 171 4.82 -0.08 -27.50
CA SER A 171 3.53 -0.56 -28.03
C SER A 171 2.93 0.42 -29.02
N GLU A 172 2.24 -0.10 -30.04
CA GLU A 172 1.36 0.68 -30.95
C GLU A 172 0.03 1.04 -30.25
N ASN A 173 -0.43 0.19 -29.33
CA ASN A 173 -1.65 0.40 -28.54
C ASN A 173 -1.34 1.30 -27.35
N LYS A 174 -1.66 2.58 -27.49
CA LYS A 174 -1.31 3.58 -26.46
C LYS A 174 -2.25 3.50 -25.27
N ILE A 175 -1.70 3.66 -24.08
CA ILE A 175 -2.45 3.86 -22.83
C ILE A 175 -2.16 5.26 -22.28
N HIS A 176 -3.03 5.72 -21.40
CA HIS A 176 -2.86 7.01 -20.72
C HIS A 176 -3.10 6.85 -19.21
N ILE A 177 -2.19 7.44 -18.43
CA ILE A 177 -2.28 7.46 -16.97
C ILE A 177 -2.37 8.90 -16.48
N THR A 178 -3.51 9.22 -15.87
CA THR A 178 -3.74 10.47 -15.18
C THR A 178 -3.32 10.36 -13.74
N PRO A 179 -2.41 11.22 -13.24
CA PRO A 179 -2.10 11.26 -11.81
C PRO A 179 -3.35 11.68 -11.01
N ARG A 180 -3.81 10.81 -10.10
CA ARG A 180 -4.91 11.11 -9.18
C ARG A 180 -4.37 11.33 -7.78
N ARG A 181 -4.25 12.60 -7.38
CA ARG A 181 -3.67 12.99 -6.11
C ARG A 181 -4.58 12.66 -4.94
N GLY A 182 -3.99 12.04 -3.93
CA GLY A 182 -4.58 11.83 -2.62
C GLY A 182 -3.81 12.59 -1.56
N GLU A 183 -4.47 13.54 -0.91
CA GLU A 183 -3.91 14.33 0.18
C GLU A 183 -4.34 13.76 1.54
N TYR A 184 -3.45 13.82 2.52
CA TYR A 184 -3.63 13.21 3.84
C TYR A 184 -3.19 14.15 4.96
N GLU A 185 -3.81 13.97 6.13
CA GLU A 185 -3.36 14.48 7.41
C GLU A 185 -3.01 13.35 8.35
N LEU A 186 -1.85 13.43 9.00
CA LEU A 186 -1.39 12.47 10.01
C LEU A 186 -1.42 13.13 11.38
N LEU A 187 -2.14 12.52 12.33
CA LEU A 187 -2.24 12.97 13.70
C LEU A 187 -1.17 12.30 14.57
N ASP A 188 -0.79 12.96 15.63
CA ASP A 188 0.13 12.45 16.66
C ASP A 188 -0.37 11.15 17.29
N ARG A 189 0.53 10.36 17.86
CA ARG A 189 0.20 9.12 18.60
C ARG A 189 -0.69 9.38 19.83
N ALA A 190 -0.68 10.59 20.37
CA ALA A 190 -1.60 10.99 21.44
C ALA A 190 -3.08 10.93 21.01
N ALA A 191 -3.36 10.98 19.70
CA ALA A 191 -4.68 10.73 19.11
C ALA A 191 -4.95 9.23 18.90
N GLY A 192 -3.97 8.36 19.13
CA GLY A 192 -4.10 6.92 18.96
C GLY A 192 -5.19 6.34 19.86
N GLY A 193 -5.90 5.33 19.36
CA GLY A 193 -7.00 4.70 20.11
C GLY A 193 -8.35 5.42 19.98
N ILE A 194 -8.44 6.55 19.26
CA ILE A 194 -9.74 7.17 18.95
C ILE A 194 -10.57 6.25 18.07
N VAL A 195 -9.95 5.57 17.11
CA VAL A 195 -10.57 4.48 16.34
C VAL A 195 -9.65 3.25 16.34
N ASP A 196 -10.25 2.05 16.36
CA ASP A 196 -9.53 0.79 16.20
C ASP A 196 -9.69 0.22 14.78
N LYS A 197 -10.87 0.36 14.21
CA LYS A 197 -11.16 -0.05 12.83
C LYS A 197 -10.80 1.06 11.83
N THR A 198 -10.59 0.67 10.57
CA THR A 198 -10.54 1.65 9.48
C THR A 198 -11.96 2.07 9.12
N ILE A 199 -12.28 3.34 9.25
CA ILE A 199 -13.60 3.90 8.95
C ILE A 199 -13.60 4.47 7.54
N PHE A 200 -14.38 3.89 6.66
CA PHE A 200 -14.66 4.39 5.31
C PHE A 200 -16.04 5.03 5.27
N GLN A 201 -16.21 6.03 4.44
CA GLN A 201 -17.53 6.49 4.02
C GLN A 201 -18.01 5.65 2.84
N LEU A 202 -19.32 5.49 2.71
CA LEU A 202 -19.90 4.83 1.54
C LEU A 202 -19.45 5.54 0.27
N PRO A 203 -18.92 4.82 -0.76
CA PRO A 203 -18.37 5.43 -1.95
C PRO A 203 -19.34 6.38 -2.63
N GLY A 204 -18.91 7.57 -2.96
CA GLY A 204 -19.67 8.61 -3.64
C GLY A 204 -19.30 8.75 -5.10
N LYS A 205 -19.80 9.81 -5.74
CA LYS A 205 -19.49 10.15 -7.14
C LYS A 205 -17.98 10.25 -7.43
N TYR A 206 -17.18 10.58 -6.40
CA TYR A 206 -15.73 10.79 -6.52
C TYR A 206 -14.91 9.64 -5.90
N GLY A 207 -15.46 8.43 -5.76
CA GLY A 207 -14.77 7.24 -5.25
C GLY A 207 -15.03 6.96 -3.77
N LYS A 208 -14.06 6.31 -3.11
CA LYS A 208 -14.18 5.72 -1.76
C LYS A 208 -14.41 6.71 -0.61
N GLY A 209 -14.36 8.02 -0.86
CA GLY A 209 -14.44 9.04 0.17
C GLY A 209 -13.20 9.12 1.06
N VAL A 210 -13.22 10.08 2.00
CA VAL A 210 -12.17 10.25 3.02
C VAL A 210 -12.37 9.19 4.10
N LEU A 211 -11.28 8.55 4.50
CA LEU A 211 -11.26 7.56 5.57
C LEU A 211 -10.57 8.12 6.83
N VAL A 212 -10.86 7.49 7.95
CA VAL A 212 -10.15 7.65 9.22
C VAL A 212 -9.60 6.28 9.61
N THR A 213 -8.28 6.15 9.78
CA THR A 213 -7.66 4.86 10.06
C THR A 213 -6.54 4.97 11.09
N PRO A 214 -6.42 4.00 12.01
CA PRO A 214 -5.21 3.90 12.80
C PRO A 214 -4.04 3.43 11.91
N THR A 215 -2.83 3.72 12.31
CA THR A 215 -1.62 3.13 11.73
C THR A 215 -1.06 2.04 12.64
N VAL A 216 -0.21 1.16 12.09
CA VAL A 216 0.47 0.15 12.92
C VAL A 216 1.40 0.77 13.98
N HIS A 217 1.74 2.04 13.83
CA HIS A 217 2.60 2.79 14.75
C HIS A 217 1.83 3.62 15.78
N GLY A 218 0.49 3.54 15.79
CA GLY A 218 -0.37 4.22 16.78
C GLY A 218 -0.80 5.64 16.43
N ASN A 219 -0.49 6.14 15.24
CA ASN A 219 -1.00 7.40 14.73
C ASN A 219 -2.41 7.23 14.14
N ILE A 220 -3.10 8.33 13.90
CA ILE A 220 -4.33 8.35 13.09
C ILE A 220 -4.04 9.04 11.76
N LEU A 221 -4.46 8.43 10.67
CA LEU A 221 -4.36 8.96 9.32
C LEU A 221 -5.77 9.30 8.81
N ILE A 222 -5.92 10.50 8.22
CA ILE A 222 -7.15 10.98 7.62
C ILE A 222 -6.88 11.29 6.15
N GLY A 223 -7.77 10.92 5.27
CA GLY A 223 -7.64 11.08 3.81
C GLY A 223 -8.05 9.80 3.08
N PRO A 224 -7.83 9.71 1.79
CA PRO A 224 -7.28 10.72 0.90
C PRO A 224 -8.34 11.60 0.24
N THR A 225 -7.89 12.65 -0.46
CA THR A 225 -8.63 13.25 -1.57
C THR A 225 -8.52 12.40 -2.84
N ALA A 226 -9.19 12.81 -3.93
CA ALA A 226 -9.11 12.12 -5.22
C ALA A 226 -9.24 13.15 -6.35
N ASP A 227 -8.16 13.91 -6.58
CA ASP A 227 -8.12 15.02 -7.53
C ASP A 227 -7.21 14.68 -8.70
N ASP A 228 -7.78 14.64 -9.91
CA ASP A 228 -7.03 14.43 -11.14
C ASP A 228 -6.27 15.70 -11.53
N HIS A 229 -5.05 15.53 -12.04
CA HIS A 229 -4.20 16.62 -12.53
C HIS A 229 -3.16 16.11 -13.53
N ASP A 230 -2.44 17.02 -14.20
CA ASP A 230 -1.53 16.66 -15.31
C ASP A 230 -0.07 16.48 -14.85
N ASP A 231 0.29 16.93 -13.67
CA ASP A 231 1.68 16.89 -13.16
C ASP A 231 1.97 15.56 -12.47
N LYS A 232 2.66 14.64 -13.15
CA LYS A 232 3.05 13.33 -12.59
C LYS A 232 3.94 13.42 -11.35
N ASP A 233 4.65 14.54 -11.15
CA ASP A 233 5.50 14.81 -9.97
C ASP A 233 4.78 15.63 -8.89
N GLY A 234 3.62 16.18 -9.19
CA GLY A 234 2.84 17.05 -8.32
C GLY A 234 2.33 16.35 -7.06
N THR A 235 3.13 16.30 -6.00
CA THR A 235 2.80 15.68 -4.70
C THR A 235 2.65 16.70 -3.57
N ASN A 236 2.36 17.96 -3.91
CA ASN A 236 2.05 18.99 -2.93
C ASN A 236 0.63 18.81 -2.36
N THR A 237 0.43 19.21 -1.12
CA THR A 237 -0.89 19.37 -0.53
C THR A 237 -1.48 20.75 -0.87
N THR A 238 -2.80 20.85 -0.83
CA THR A 238 -3.53 22.09 -1.10
C THR A 238 -4.42 22.47 0.08
N ARG A 239 -4.68 23.76 0.25
CA ARG A 239 -5.59 24.24 1.28
C ARG A 239 -7.00 23.66 1.13
N ALA A 240 -7.48 23.54 -0.10
CA ALA A 240 -8.82 23.01 -0.39
C ALA A 240 -8.89 21.50 -0.08
N GLY A 241 -7.89 20.73 -0.50
CA GLY A 241 -7.82 19.30 -0.25
C GLY A 241 -7.74 18.97 1.23
N LEU A 242 -6.85 19.64 1.99
CA LEU A 242 -6.76 19.43 3.43
C LEU A 242 -8.04 19.86 4.17
N ALA A 243 -8.69 20.97 3.76
CA ALA A 243 -9.98 21.34 4.32
C ALA A 243 -11.07 20.29 4.05
N HIS A 244 -11.07 19.67 2.86
CA HIS A 244 -11.97 18.57 2.54
C HIS A 244 -11.68 17.35 3.40
N VAL A 245 -10.40 16.96 3.57
CA VAL A 245 -9.97 15.85 4.43
C VAL A 245 -10.45 16.06 5.86
N THR A 246 -10.18 17.24 6.45
CA THR A 246 -10.63 17.59 7.80
C THR A 246 -12.14 17.49 7.95
N THR A 247 -12.91 18.13 7.05
CA THR A 247 -14.38 18.17 7.13
C THR A 247 -14.98 16.77 7.00
N SER A 248 -14.49 15.97 6.06
CA SER A 248 -15.01 14.63 5.82
C SER A 248 -14.62 13.66 6.94
N GLY A 249 -13.38 13.74 7.43
CA GLY A 249 -12.92 12.91 8.55
C GLY A 249 -13.71 13.19 9.84
N THR A 250 -13.90 14.45 10.19
CA THR A 250 -14.67 14.84 11.38
C THR A 250 -16.17 14.56 11.25
N ARG A 251 -16.71 14.43 10.04
CA ARG A 251 -18.06 13.92 9.85
C ARG A 251 -18.19 12.45 10.29
N SER A 252 -17.19 11.64 10.00
CA SER A 252 -17.21 10.20 10.40
C SER A 252 -16.91 10.04 11.88
N VAL A 253 -15.96 10.81 12.41
CA VAL A 253 -15.47 10.75 13.79
C VAL A 253 -15.35 12.17 14.34
N PRO A 254 -16.42 12.74 14.94
CA PRO A 254 -16.45 14.15 15.38
C PRO A 254 -15.41 14.50 16.46
N SER A 255 -14.97 13.52 17.23
CA SER A 255 -13.99 13.69 18.32
C SER A 255 -12.52 13.79 17.86
N LEU A 256 -12.24 13.75 16.54
CA LEU A 256 -10.87 13.86 16.02
C LEU A 256 -10.18 15.15 16.49
N PRO A 257 -9.02 15.06 17.17
CA PRO A 257 -8.29 16.21 17.68
C PRO A 257 -7.44 16.86 16.59
N MET A 258 -8.05 17.58 15.65
CA MET A 258 -7.37 18.16 14.48
C MET A 258 -6.21 19.10 14.83
N ARG A 259 -6.12 19.58 16.08
CA ARG A 259 -4.96 20.34 16.56
C ARG A 259 -3.70 19.48 16.75
N GLN A 260 -3.83 18.16 16.72
CA GLN A 260 -2.73 17.21 16.85
C GLN A 260 -2.23 16.71 15.48
N VAL A 261 -2.58 17.37 14.39
CA VAL A 261 -1.96 17.10 13.07
C VAL A 261 -0.48 17.45 13.16
N ILE A 262 0.38 16.44 12.91
CA ILE A 262 1.85 16.59 12.96
C ILE A 262 2.45 16.78 11.58
N THR A 263 1.77 16.30 10.52
CA THR A 263 2.20 16.52 9.14
C THR A 263 1.05 16.26 8.17
N SER A 264 1.17 16.82 6.97
CA SER A 264 0.34 16.49 5.81
C SER A 264 1.23 16.05 4.65
N PHE A 265 0.70 15.20 3.79
CA PHE A 265 1.40 14.73 2.60
C PHE A 265 0.42 14.37 1.50
N ALA A 266 0.93 14.24 0.28
CA ALA A 266 0.15 13.77 -0.85
C ALA A 266 0.92 12.77 -1.69
N GLY A 267 0.20 11.99 -2.51
CA GLY A 267 0.78 11.08 -3.47
C GLY A 267 -0.16 10.82 -4.63
N ASN A 268 0.41 10.49 -5.78
CA ASN A 268 -0.30 10.25 -7.01
C ASN A 268 -0.60 8.77 -7.20
N ARG A 269 -1.87 8.44 -7.45
CA ARG A 269 -2.30 7.13 -7.94
C ARG A 269 -2.19 7.12 -9.45
N ALA A 270 -1.79 5.98 -10.00
CA ALA A 270 -1.67 5.77 -11.44
C ALA A 270 -3.03 5.40 -12.03
N HIS A 271 -3.93 6.39 -12.19
CA HIS A 271 -5.27 6.17 -12.72
C HIS A 271 -5.23 6.02 -14.25
N GLU A 272 -5.52 4.83 -14.74
CA GLU A 272 -5.61 4.51 -16.15
C GLU A 272 -7.05 4.72 -16.65
N ASP A 273 -7.24 5.18 -17.88
CA ASP A 273 -8.54 5.59 -18.44
C ASP A 273 -9.59 4.47 -18.40
N GLY A 274 -9.20 3.20 -18.53
CA GLY A 274 -10.08 2.03 -18.42
C GLY A 274 -10.45 1.66 -16.97
N HIS A 275 -9.82 2.29 -15.99
CA HIS A 275 -10.00 2.01 -14.55
C HIS A 275 -9.82 0.52 -14.21
N GLU A 276 -8.79 -0.11 -14.76
CA GLU A 276 -8.44 -1.51 -14.51
C GLU A 276 -6.91 -1.67 -14.40
N PHE A 277 -6.46 -2.70 -13.72
CA PHE A 277 -5.07 -3.09 -13.70
C PHE A 277 -4.66 -3.73 -15.03
N ILE A 278 -3.56 -3.28 -15.62
CA ILE A 278 -2.95 -3.87 -16.80
C ILE A 278 -1.74 -4.69 -16.32
N ILE A 279 -1.91 -6.03 -16.27
CA ILE A 279 -0.85 -6.95 -15.82
C ILE A 279 -0.75 -8.07 -16.83
N GLU A 280 -0.04 -7.83 -17.93
CA GLU A 280 0.07 -8.75 -19.05
C GLU A 280 1.34 -8.53 -19.89
N GLU A 281 1.73 -9.55 -20.65
CA GLU A 281 2.70 -9.40 -21.72
C GLU A 281 2.05 -8.70 -22.93
N LEU A 282 2.71 -7.71 -23.49
CA LEU A 282 2.19 -6.98 -24.64
C LEU A 282 2.24 -7.82 -25.92
N LYS A 283 1.14 -7.85 -26.67
CA LYS A 283 1.02 -8.63 -27.89
C LYS A 283 1.94 -8.14 -29.03
N ASP A 284 2.15 -6.84 -29.10
CA ASP A 284 2.96 -6.15 -30.13
C ASP A 284 4.39 -5.81 -29.63
N ALA A 285 4.68 -6.15 -28.38
CA ALA A 285 6.01 -6.03 -27.78
C ALA A 285 6.33 -7.29 -26.95
N PRO A 286 6.65 -8.44 -27.58
CA PRO A 286 6.96 -9.68 -26.88
C PRO A 286 8.05 -9.49 -25.82
N PHE A 287 7.92 -10.16 -24.68
CA PHE A 287 8.80 -10.06 -23.52
C PHE A 287 8.76 -8.72 -22.79
N PHE A 288 7.82 -7.82 -23.12
CA PHE A 288 7.51 -6.66 -22.33
C PHE A 288 6.24 -6.93 -21.52
N VAL A 289 6.34 -6.88 -20.20
CA VAL A 289 5.24 -7.15 -19.27
C VAL A 289 4.87 -5.85 -18.56
N ASP A 290 3.64 -5.42 -18.73
CA ASP A 290 3.14 -4.27 -17.99
C ASP A 290 2.65 -4.63 -16.58
N CYS A 291 2.86 -3.70 -15.65
CA CYS A 291 2.16 -3.52 -14.40
C CYS A 291 1.72 -2.04 -14.35
N ALA A 292 0.80 -1.66 -15.22
CA ALA A 292 0.30 -0.31 -15.40
C ALA A 292 -1.10 -0.13 -14.80
N GLY A 293 -1.51 1.11 -14.57
CA GLY A 293 -2.80 1.42 -13.96
C GLY A 293 -2.97 0.93 -12.53
N ILE A 294 -1.85 0.66 -11.82
CA ILE A 294 -1.90 0.14 -10.45
C ILE A 294 -2.17 1.30 -9.49
N GLU A 295 -3.44 1.62 -9.32
CA GLU A 295 -3.95 2.56 -8.34
C GLU A 295 -4.45 1.84 -7.07
N SER A 296 -5.35 2.42 -6.28
CA SER A 296 -5.99 1.70 -5.16
C SER A 296 -6.93 0.59 -5.69
N PRO A 297 -6.80 -0.64 -5.18
CA PRO A 297 -6.09 -1.11 -4.00
C PRO A 297 -4.68 -1.72 -4.24
N GLY A 298 -3.81 -1.08 -4.98
CA GLY A 298 -2.51 -1.60 -5.41
C GLY A 298 -1.61 -2.13 -4.29
N LEU A 299 -1.54 -1.47 -3.13
CA LEU A 299 -0.73 -1.94 -1.99
C LEU A 299 -1.18 -3.33 -1.51
N SER A 300 -2.50 -3.52 -1.36
CA SER A 300 -3.07 -4.82 -0.96
C SER A 300 -2.84 -5.89 -2.04
N SER A 301 -2.87 -5.48 -3.30
CA SER A 301 -2.77 -6.36 -4.46
C SER A 301 -1.32 -6.72 -4.82
N ALA A 302 -0.34 -5.95 -4.33
CA ALA A 302 1.06 -6.06 -4.77
C ALA A 302 1.64 -7.49 -4.68
N PRO A 303 1.41 -8.29 -3.63
CA PRO A 303 1.90 -9.67 -3.60
C PRO A 303 1.30 -10.55 -4.70
N ALA A 304 0.00 -10.44 -4.94
CA ALA A 304 -0.68 -11.20 -5.99
C ALA A 304 -0.29 -10.75 -7.40
N ILE A 305 -0.02 -9.45 -7.58
CA ILE A 305 0.56 -8.92 -8.83
C ILE A 305 1.93 -9.54 -9.06
N GLY A 306 2.76 -9.64 -8.02
CA GLY A 306 4.06 -10.30 -8.09
C GLY A 306 3.94 -11.78 -8.51
N GLU A 307 3.02 -12.56 -7.91
CA GLU A 307 2.73 -13.94 -8.32
C GLU A 307 2.33 -14.01 -9.81
N ARG A 308 1.45 -13.14 -10.26
CA ARG A 308 0.99 -13.10 -11.66
C ARG A 308 2.12 -12.78 -12.63
N VAL A 309 2.95 -11.79 -12.33
CA VAL A 309 4.11 -11.44 -13.15
C VAL A 309 5.12 -12.58 -13.19
N ALA A 310 5.41 -13.20 -12.05
CA ALA A 310 6.29 -14.39 -11.99
C ALA A 310 5.77 -15.52 -12.88
N ALA A 311 4.47 -15.80 -12.86
CA ALA A 311 3.86 -16.81 -13.71
C ALA A 311 3.96 -16.47 -15.22
N ILE A 312 3.86 -15.18 -15.60
CA ILE A 312 4.10 -14.73 -16.98
C ILE A 312 5.55 -15.00 -17.38
N VAL A 313 6.51 -14.58 -16.56
CA VAL A 313 7.94 -14.77 -16.83
C VAL A 313 8.33 -16.26 -16.86
N GLU A 314 7.77 -17.08 -15.96
CA GLU A 314 7.96 -18.52 -15.95
C GLU A 314 7.48 -19.17 -17.26
N ARG A 315 6.32 -18.78 -17.75
CA ARG A 315 5.80 -19.25 -19.05
C ARG A 315 6.74 -18.90 -20.21
N LEU A 316 7.31 -17.67 -20.18
CA LEU A 316 8.18 -17.17 -21.26
C LEU A 316 9.55 -17.83 -21.28
N PHE A 317 10.17 -18.03 -20.14
CA PHE A 317 11.57 -18.42 -20.07
C PHE A 317 11.82 -19.81 -19.46
N LYS A 318 10.83 -20.42 -18.81
CA LYS A 318 10.91 -21.71 -18.12
C LYS A 318 12.16 -21.85 -17.26
N PRO A 319 12.42 -20.89 -16.35
CA PRO A 319 13.62 -20.92 -15.52
C PRO A 319 13.62 -22.16 -14.62
N SER A 320 14.82 -22.62 -14.27
CA SER A 320 14.97 -23.65 -13.22
C SER A 320 14.65 -23.04 -11.86
N LYS A 321 14.10 -23.86 -10.95
CA LYS A 321 13.89 -23.42 -9.55
C LYS A 321 15.24 -23.20 -8.88
N ASN A 322 15.32 -22.14 -8.09
CA ASN A 322 16.46 -21.90 -7.21
C ASN A 322 16.34 -22.82 -5.99
N ALA A 323 17.26 -23.80 -5.88
CA ALA A 323 17.27 -24.73 -4.75
C ALA A 323 17.67 -24.05 -3.42
N ASP A 324 18.40 -22.95 -3.50
CA ASP A 324 18.90 -22.20 -2.35
C ASP A 324 18.04 -20.96 -2.05
N PHE A 325 16.78 -20.97 -2.48
CA PHE A 325 15.87 -19.84 -2.27
C PHE A 325 15.64 -19.57 -0.78
N ILE A 326 15.86 -18.32 -0.38
CA ILE A 326 15.67 -17.84 0.99
C ILE A 326 14.24 -17.32 1.13
N GLU A 327 13.35 -18.08 1.77
CA GLU A 327 11.94 -17.75 1.92
C GLU A 327 11.66 -16.67 2.96
N THR A 328 12.53 -16.54 3.97
CA THR A 328 12.27 -15.71 5.14
C THR A 328 13.27 -14.56 5.25
N ARG A 329 12.82 -13.49 5.87
CA ARG A 329 13.65 -12.34 6.25
C ARG A 329 13.36 -11.97 7.71
N LYS A 330 14.36 -11.48 8.43
CA LYS A 330 14.16 -10.83 9.73
C LYS A 330 14.30 -9.33 9.61
N GLY A 331 13.38 -8.60 10.23
CA GLY A 331 13.43 -7.14 10.38
C GLY A 331 14.55 -6.69 11.32
N ILE A 332 14.67 -5.38 11.51
CA ILE A 332 15.52 -4.82 12.55
C ILE A 332 14.89 -5.18 13.90
N LEU A 333 15.69 -5.71 14.82
CA LEU A 333 15.23 -6.04 16.14
C LEU A 333 14.77 -4.76 16.86
N ASN A 334 13.55 -4.81 17.40
CA ASN A 334 12.99 -3.69 18.16
C ASN A 334 13.11 -3.99 19.67
N PRO A 335 14.01 -3.33 20.40
CA PRO A 335 14.23 -3.61 21.84
C PRO A 335 12.99 -3.40 22.71
N LYS A 336 12.05 -2.54 22.27
CA LYS A 336 10.80 -2.27 23.02
C LYS A 336 9.85 -3.48 23.09
N LYS A 337 10.07 -4.49 22.22
CA LYS A 337 9.28 -5.73 22.19
C LYS A 337 9.87 -6.83 23.06
N LEU A 338 11.08 -6.62 23.61
CA LEU A 338 11.76 -7.58 24.47
C LEU A 338 11.36 -7.42 25.92
N SER A 339 11.41 -8.53 26.70
CA SER A 339 11.40 -8.49 28.14
C SER A 339 12.71 -7.87 28.68
N GLU A 340 12.71 -7.44 29.95
CA GLU A 340 13.91 -6.89 30.56
C GLU A 340 15.12 -7.84 30.50
N ASP A 341 14.90 -9.12 30.66
CA ASP A 341 15.97 -10.11 30.68
C ASP A 341 16.50 -10.38 29.27
N GLU A 342 15.62 -10.49 28.28
CA GLU A 342 16.04 -10.59 26.87
C GLU A 342 16.81 -9.35 26.42
N TYR A 343 16.40 -8.15 26.86
CA TYR A 343 17.11 -6.93 26.53
C TYR A 343 18.49 -6.85 27.19
N LYS A 344 18.62 -7.31 28.44
CA LYS A 344 19.92 -7.42 29.12
C LYS A 344 20.87 -8.38 28.40
N GLU A 345 20.37 -9.53 27.94
CA GLU A 345 21.18 -10.48 27.17
C GLU A 345 21.57 -9.89 25.81
N LEU A 346 20.65 -9.20 25.12
CA LEU A 346 20.96 -8.50 23.86
C LEU A 346 22.11 -7.49 24.06
N ILE A 347 22.08 -6.68 25.13
CA ILE A 347 23.14 -5.70 25.39
C ILE A 347 24.50 -6.40 25.70
N LYS A 348 24.50 -7.59 26.29
CA LYS A 348 25.75 -8.34 26.48
C LYS A 348 26.34 -8.82 25.17
N GLU A 349 25.50 -9.26 24.22
CA GLU A 349 25.93 -9.73 22.90
C GLU A 349 26.29 -8.58 21.98
N LYS A 350 25.48 -7.51 22.02
CA LYS A 350 25.56 -6.33 21.15
C LYS A 350 25.45 -5.05 22.00
N PRO A 351 26.58 -4.58 22.57
CA PRO A 351 26.59 -3.43 23.49
C PRO A 351 25.98 -2.14 22.91
N GLU A 352 26.03 -1.96 21.59
CA GLU A 352 25.44 -0.83 20.87
C GLU A 352 23.92 -0.71 21.06
N TYR A 353 23.23 -1.79 21.40
CA TYR A 353 21.82 -1.73 21.76
C TYR A 353 21.56 -1.08 23.14
N GLY A 354 22.59 -0.94 23.97
CA GLY A 354 22.51 -0.20 25.24
C GLY A 354 22.62 1.31 25.09
N ASN A 355 23.05 1.82 23.94
CA ASN A 355 23.25 3.25 23.68
C ASN A 355 22.03 3.87 22.99
N ILE A 356 21.29 4.75 23.69
CA ILE A 356 20.16 5.46 23.13
C ILE A 356 20.62 6.72 22.40
N ILE A 357 20.47 6.73 21.08
CA ILE A 357 20.83 7.87 20.21
C ILE A 357 19.66 8.85 20.08
N CYS A 358 18.46 8.35 19.78
CA CYS A 358 17.26 9.18 19.71
C CYS A 358 16.40 8.99 20.95
N ARG A 359 16.38 9.99 21.84
CA ARG A 359 15.61 9.93 23.10
C ARG A 359 14.11 10.07 22.91
N CYS A 360 13.66 10.79 21.86
CA CYS A 360 12.24 10.97 21.57
C CYS A 360 11.59 9.65 21.16
N GLU A 361 12.26 8.90 20.28
CA GLU A 361 11.81 7.62 19.76
C GLU A 361 12.47 6.43 20.45
N MET A 362 13.38 6.67 21.40
CA MET A 362 14.14 5.62 22.12
C MET A 362 14.85 4.65 21.15
N ILE A 363 15.44 5.20 20.07
CA ILE A 363 16.20 4.42 19.09
C ILE A 363 17.63 4.23 19.58
N THR A 364 18.10 3.01 19.54
CA THR A 364 19.45 2.64 19.96
C THR A 364 20.45 2.74 18.82
N GLU A 365 21.72 2.81 19.15
CA GLU A 365 22.84 2.71 18.20
C GLU A 365 22.78 1.37 17.45
N GLY A 366 22.45 0.27 18.14
CA GLY A 366 22.29 -1.06 17.55
C GLY A 366 21.25 -1.11 16.44
N GLU A 367 20.08 -0.49 16.62
CA GLU A 367 19.05 -0.39 15.56
C GLU A 367 19.55 0.38 14.35
N ILE A 368 20.31 1.47 14.57
CA ILE A 368 20.90 2.26 13.48
C ILE A 368 21.97 1.45 12.73
N MET A 369 22.86 0.77 13.46
CA MET A 369 23.89 -0.07 12.87
C MET A 369 23.30 -1.23 12.07
N ASP A 370 22.25 -1.87 12.58
CA ASP A 370 21.53 -2.89 11.83
C ASP A 370 20.93 -2.31 10.55
N ALA A 371 20.34 -1.12 10.58
CA ALA A 371 19.78 -0.45 9.40
C ALA A 371 20.84 -0.13 8.33
N VAL A 372 22.04 0.27 8.75
CA VAL A 372 23.15 0.60 7.85
C VAL A 372 23.76 -0.65 7.22
N ASN A 373 23.89 -1.72 7.98
CA ASN A 373 24.58 -2.95 7.56
C ASN A 373 23.69 -3.95 6.79
N ARG A 374 22.43 -3.65 6.56
CA ARG A 374 21.52 -4.53 5.79
C ARG A 374 21.90 -4.59 4.31
N PRO A 375 21.43 -5.63 3.56
CA PRO A 375 21.73 -5.77 2.13
C PRO A 375 21.42 -4.52 1.29
N LEU A 376 20.33 -3.83 1.60
CA LEU A 376 19.94 -2.55 1.00
C LEU A 376 20.03 -1.41 2.03
N GLY A 377 21.09 -1.42 2.83
CA GLY A 377 21.29 -0.54 3.98
C GLY A 377 21.21 0.94 3.64
N ALA A 378 20.83 1.74 4.64
CA ALA A 378 20.71 3.19 4.52
C ALA A 378 22.05 3.82 4.15
N LYS A 379 22.06 4.75 3.19
CA LYS A 379 23.24 5.48 2.72
C LYS A 379 23.29 6.92 3.23
N SER A 380 22.20 7.40 3.80
CA SER A 380 22.06 8.74 4.37
C SER A 380 21.00 8.73 5.48
N LEU A 381 20.98 9.78 6.29
CA LEU A 381 19.89 10.08 7.23
C LEU A 381 18.65 10.60 6.51
#